data_cc8fc2459ab548e923fff4a6d896de0a
#
_entry.id   cc8fc2459ab548e923fff4a6d896de0a
#
_cell.length_a   1.000
_cell.length_b   1.000
_cell.length_c   1.000
_cell.angle_alpha   90.00
_cell.angle_beta   90.00
_cell.angle_gamma   90.00
#
_symmetry.space_group_name_H-M   'P 1'
#
loop_
_entity.id
_entity.type
_entity.pdbx_description
1 polymer ?
#
loop_
_entity_poly.entity_id
_entity_poly.type
_entity_poly.pdbx_seq_one_letter_code
_entity_poly.pdbx_strand_id
1 'polypeptide(L)'
;ATGMPAAASFKHVSPAGAAIGLPLNDTLRKIYFVDDITFELTPLASAYARARGADRMCSYGDFCALINREVSDGVIAPGYTPEALEILKNKRKGNYNVIRIDPDYTPKSIERKQVFGITFEQGRNEVKLDDPQLFENIPTQNRNFPADAKRDLIISLITLKYTQSNSVCYVKDGQAIGIGAGQQSRIHCTRLAGNKADEWWLRQCP
;
A
#
# COMPACT_ATOMS: atom_id res chain seq x y z
N ALA A 1 -4.08 -4.77 12.60
CA ALA A 1 -3.38 -6.05 12.43
C ALA A 1 -1.91 -5.95 12.90
N THR A 2 -1.15 -4.95 12.51
CA THR A 2 0.27 -4.81 12.87
C THR A 2 0.51 -3.89 14.07
N GLY A 3 -0.46 -3.09 14.47
CA GLY A 3 -0.33 -2.06 15.51
C GLY A 3 0.61 -0.90 15.16
N MET A 4 1.06 -0.82 13.91
CA MET A 4 2.01 0.19 13.44
C MET A 4 1.35 1.16 12.46
N PRO A 5 1.81 2.43 12.39
CA PRO A 5 1.42 3.34 11.33
C PRO A 5 1.71 2.73 9.95
N ALA A 6 0.78 2.88 9.03
CA ALA A 6 0.87 2.31 7.70
C ALA A 6 0.40 3.30 6.64
N ALA A 7 0.88 3.11 5.42
CA ALA A 7 0.46 3.86 4.25
C ALA A 7 0.30 2.94 3.04
N ALA A 8 -0.53 3.36 2.10
CA ALA A 8 -0.67 2.72 0.81
C ALA A 8 -0.76 3.78 -0.30
N SER A 9 -0.23 3.44 -1.46
CA SER A 9 -0.31 4.20 -2.69
C SER A 9 -1.22 3.46 -3.64
N PHE A 10 -2.28 4.11 -4.10
CA PHE A 10 -3.26 3.52 -5.01
C PHE A 10 -3.19 4.17 -6.38
N LYS A 11 -3.12 3.33 -7.40
CA LYS A 11 -3.28 3.77 -8.78
C LYS A 11 -4.51 3.10 -9.38
N HIS A 12 -5.46 3.93 -9.86
CA HIS A 12 -6.78 3.48 -10.27
C HIS A 12 -7.50 2.75 -9.12
N VAL A 13 -7.71 1.44 -9.22
CA VAL A 13 -8.46 0.63 -8.25
C VAL A 13 -7.60 -0.37 -7.47
N SER A 14 -6.27 -0.32 -7.66
CA SER A 14 -5.35 -1.29 -7.04
C SER A 14 -4.18 -0.60 -6.32
N PRO A 15 -3.66 -1.20 -5.23
CA PRO A 15 -2.44 -0.71 -4.62
C PRO A 15 -1.25 -0.79 -5.59
N ALA A 16 -0.50 0.30 -5.70
CA ALA A 16 0.83 0.31 -6.32
C ALA A 16 1.92 -0.04 -5.29
N GLY A 17 1.67 0.24 -4.02
CA GLY A 17 2.52 -0.13 -2.91
C GLY A 17 1.80 0.01 -1.57
N ALA A 18 2.30 -0.70 -0.56
CA ALA A 18 1.83 -0.63 0.81
C ALA A 18 2.99 -0.89 1.76
N ALA A 19 3.04 -0.19 2.89
CA ALA A 19 4.09 -0.39 3.87
C ALA A 19 3.70 0.06 5.27
N ILE A 20 4.35 -0.52 6.27
CA ILE A 20 4.36 -0.03 7.65
C ILE A 20 5.56 0.88 7.89
N GLY A 21 5.48 1.69 8.96
CA GLY A 21 6.44 2.72 9.32
C GLY A 21 7.70 2.21 10.01
N LEU A 22 8.48 1.35 9.33
CA LEU A 22 9.81 1.00 9.77
C LEU A 22 10.84 2.07 9.36
N PRO A 23 11.93 2.26 10.12
CA PRO A 23 13.00 3.19 9.78
C PRO A 23 13.60 2.92 8.40
N LEU A 24 14.09 3.96 7.77
CA LEU A 24 14.81 3.88 6.49
C LEU A 24 16.32 3.97 6.75
N ASN A 25 17.08 3.03 6.20
CA ASN A 25 18.53 3.15 6.09
C ASN A 25 18.91 4.15 4.97
N ASP A 26 20.19 4.50 4.88
CA ASP A 26 20.67 5.51 3.91
C ASP A 26 20.40 5.12 2.46
N THR A 27 20.52 3.83 2.14
CA THR A 27 20.22 3.31 0.79
C THR A 27 18.76 3.51 0.43
N LEU A 28 17.84 3.13 1.34
CA LEU A 28 16.41 3.32 1.14
C LEU A 28 16.03 4.80 1.08
N ARG A 29 16.67 5.64 1.90
CA ARG A 29 16.44 7.09 1.82
C ARG A 29 16.79 7.64 0.45
N LYS A 30 17.92 7.23 -0.14
CA LYS A 30 18.34 7.63 -1.49
C LYS A 30 17.37 7.16 -2.56
N ILE A 31 17.04 5.86 -2.60
CA ILE A 31 16.17 5.32 -3.65
C ILE A 31 14.72 5.78 -3.54
N TYR A 32 14.30 6.30 -2.37
CA TYR A 32 12.98 6.90 -2.17
C TYR A 32 12.99 8.43 -2.28
N PHE A 33 14.17 9.03 -2.55
CA PHE A 33 14.37 10.48 -2.72
C PHE A 33 13.93 11.29 -1.49
N VAL A 34 14.34 10.83 -0.33
CA VAL A 34 14.13 11.48 0.98
C VAL A 34 15.45 11.61 1.75
N ASP A 35 16.59 11.46 1.07
CA ASP A 35 17.93 11.57 1.62
C ASP A 35 18.34 13.03 1.95
N ASP A 36 17.69 14.00 1.32
CA ASP A 36 17.84 15.44 1.61
C ASP A 36 17.03 15.90 2.84
N ILE A 37 16.19 15.06 3.42
CA ILE A 37 15.49 15.36 4.66
C ILE A 37 16.42 15.12 5.84
N THR A 38 16.83 16.19 6.52
CA THR A 38 17.85 16.14 7.59
C THR A 38 17.32 15.72 8.95
N PHE A 39 16.00 15.77 9.16
CA PHE A 39 15.35 15.32 10.39
C PHE A 39 14.88 13.86 10.29
N GLU A 40 14.65 13.26 11.45
CA GLU A 40 14.11 11.90 11.52
C GLU A 40 12.67 11.85 11.01
N LEU A 41 12.40 10.94 10.10
CA LEU A 41 11.04 10.75 9.58
C LEU A 41 10.16 10.09 10.66
N THR A 42 8.98 10.64 10.87
CA THR A 42 7.99 9.96 11.71
C THR A 42 7.64 8.58 11.12
N PRO A 43 7.18 7.63 11.95
CA PRO A 43 6.78 6.32 11.44
C PRO A 43 5.75 6.38 10.31
N LEU A 44 4.82 7.34 10.35
CA LEU A 44 3.85 7.53 9.27
C LEU A 44 4.51 8.07 7.98
N ALA A 45 5.45 9.00 8.10
CA ALA A 45 6.20 9.51 6.95
C ALA A 45 7.08 8.42 6.33
N SER A 46 7.69 7.58 7.17
CA SER A 46 8.44 6.39 6.74
C SER A 46 7.54 5.40 6.00
N ALA A 47 6.37 5.08 6.55
CA ALA A 47 5.40 4.19 5.90
C ALA A 47 5.04 4.70 4.50
N TYR A 48 4.81 6.00 4.39
CA TYR A 48 4.50 6.64 3.12
C TYR A 48 5.65 6.57 2.11
N ALA A 49 6.85 6.96 2.49
CA ALA A 49 8.02 6.90 1.62
C ALA A 49 8.25 5.46 1.12
N ARG A 50 8.08 4.47 1.98
CA ARG A 50 8.17 3.05 1.64
C ARG A 50 7.05 2.59 0.70
N ALA A 51 5.80 2.96 0.96
CA ALA A 51 4.66 2.57 0.13
C ALA A 51 4.80 3.09 -1.31
N ARG A 52 5.18 4.36 -1.49
CA ARG A 52 5.42 4.93 -2.82
C ARG A 52 6.74 4.50 -3.43
N GLY A 53 7.77 4.34 -2.61
CA GLY A 53 9.12 4.04 -3.04
C GLY A 53 9.28 2.64 -3.63
N ALA A 54 8.39 1.70 -3.33
CA ALA A 54 8.43 0.35 -3.87
C ALA A 54 8.30 0.34 -5.40
N ASP A 55 7.29 1.01 -5.93
CA ASP A 55 7.04 1.15 -7.37
C ASP A 55 6.70 2.61 -7.70
N ARG A 56 7.72 3.41 -7.94
CA ARG A 56 7.57 4.85 -8.21
C ARG A 56 6.86 5.15 -9.52
N MET A 57 7.02 4.30 -10.53
CA MET A 57 6.37 4.50 -11.83
C MET A 57 4.85 4.34 -11.70
N CYS A 58 4.40 3.31 -11.00
CA CYS A 58 2.98 3.10 -10.74
C CYS A 58 2.41 4.07 -9.70
N SER A 59 3.25 4.65 -8.83
CA SER A 59 2.83 5.65 -7.84
C SER A 59 2.80 7.09 -8.40
N TYR A 60 3.10 7.30 -9.67
CA TYR A 60 2.96 8.62 -10.31
C TYR A 60 1.48 8.95 -10.53
N GLY A 61 1.00 10.06 -9.96
CA GLY A 61 -0.41 10.45 -10.03
C GLY A 61 -1.33 9.55 -9.21
N ASP A 62 -0.86 9.01 -8.10
CA ASP A 62 -1.59 8.16 -7.17
C ASP A 62 -2.45 8.94 -6.17
N PHE A 63 -3.27 8.21 -5.41
CA PHE A 63 -3.94 8.72 -4.22
C PHE A 63 -3.14 8.37 -2.97
N CYS A 64 -2.74 9.38 -2.19
CA CYS A 64 -1.73 9.20 -1.16
C CYS A 64 -1.81 10.16 0.02
N ALA A 65 -1.17 9.77 1.08
CA ALA A 65 -0.96 10.61 2.25
C ALA A 65 0.52 11.06 2.37
N LEU A 66 0.83 12.37 2.30
CA LEU A 66 2.12 13.12 2.41
C LEU A 66 2.81 13.50 1.07
N ILE A 67 3.25 14.86 0.92
CA ILE A 67 2.62 15.33 -0.28
C ILE A 67 3.33 16.44 -1.00
N ASN A 68 4.41 16.97 -0.59
CA ASN A 68 4.83 18.24 -1.22
C ASN A 68 5.71 18.07 -2.48
N ARG A 69 6.38 16.94 -2.64
CA ARG A 69 7.40 16.76 -3.70
C ARG A 69 6.93 15.94 -4.89
N GLU A 70 5.89 15.13 -4.72
CA GLU A 70 5.51 14.14 -5.70
C GLU A 70 4.19 14.50 -6.37
N VAL A 71 4.02 14.06 -7.62
CA VAL A 71 2.75 14.21 -8.32
C VAL A 71 1.76 13.17 -7.80
N SER A 72 0.65 13.64 -7.23
CA SER A 72 -0.48 12.82 -6.81
C SER A 72 -1.78 13.55 -7.10
N ASP A 73 -2.89 12.82 -7.18
CA ASP A 73 -4.20 13.38 -7.54
C ASP A 73 -5.04 13.71 -6.32
N GLY A 74 -4.74 13.11 -5.19
CA GLY A 74 -5.46 13.37 -3.95
C GLY A 74 -4.89 12.62 -2.76
N VAL A 75 -5.48 12.92 -1.61
CA VAL A 75 -5.16 12.30 -0.33
C VAL A 75 -6.46 11.96 0.41
N ILE A 76 -6.43 10.85 1.14
CA ILE A 76 -7.52 10.43 2.02
C ILE A 76 -6.96 10.05 3.38
N ALA A 77 -7.53 10.62 4.44
CA ALA A 77 -7.15 10.33 5.82
C ALA A 77 -8.33 10.58 6.77
N PRO A 78 -8.31 10.01 7.99
CA PRO A 78 -9.33 10.28 9.01
C PRO A 78 -9.34 11.74 9.49
N GLY A 79 -8.18 12.44 9.40
CA GLY A 79 -8.04 13.84 9.79
C GLY A 79 -6.73 14.43 9.29
N TYR A 80 -6.64 15.74 9.39
CA TYR A 80 -5.47 16.54 9.01
C TYR A 80 -5.20 17.59 10.09
N THR A 81 -3.94 17.85 10.40
CA THR A 81 -3.59 19.01 11.20
C THR A 81 -3.84 20.29 10.39
N PRO A 82 -4.03 21.46 11.05
CA PRO A 82 -4.20 22.73 10.33
C PRO A 82 -3.05 23.02 9.35
N GLU A 83 -1.82 22.78 9.78
CA GLU A 83 -0.61 23.01 8.96
C GLU A 83 -0.57 22.07 7.74
N ALA A 84 -0.88 20.79 7.93
CA ALA A 84 -0.96 19.83 6.83
C ALA A 84 -2.06 20.22 5.84
N LEU A 85 -3.22 20.65 6.34
CA LEU A 85 -4.34 21.07 5.50
C LEU A 85 -4.00 22.30 4.65
N GLU A 86 -3.28 23.28 5.20
CA GLU A 86 -2.83 24.47 4.44
C GLU A 86 -1.85 24.08 3.33
N ILE A 87 -0.90 23.18 3.60
CA ILE A 87 0.02 22.65 2.56
C ILE A 87 -0.77 21.95 1.45
N LEU A 88 -1.74 21.12 1.82
CA LEU A 88 -2.56 20.37 0.89
C LEU A 88 -3.44 21.25 0.02
N LYS A 89 -4.07 22.28 0.60
CA LYS A 89 -4.88 23.26 -0.12
C LYS A 89 -4.12 24.00 -1.19
N ASN A 90 -2.84 24.30 -0.95
CA ASN A 90 -1.98 25.01 -1.89
C ASN A 90 -1.43 24.11 -3.01
N LYS A 91 -1.53 22.79 -2.87
CA LYS A 91 -1.07 21.86 -3.89
C LYS A 91 -1.93 21.94 -5.15
N ARG A 92 -1.29 21.79 -6.35
CA ARG A 92 -1.95 21.90 -7.67
C ARG A 92 -2.76 23.20 -7.84
N LYS A 93 -2.25 24.29 -7.27
CA LYS A 93 -2.94 25.61 -7.34
C LYS A 93 -4.39 25.55 -6.80
N GLY A 94 -4.63 24.79 -5.73
CA GLY A 94 -5.94 24.62 -5.12
C GLY A 94 -6.83 23.51 -5.71
N ASN A 95 -6.34 22.80 -6.72
CA ASN A 95 -7.10 21.70 -7.39
C ASN A 95 -6.70 20.30 -6.90
N TYR A 96 -6.20 20.19 -5.68
CA TYR A 96 -5.83 18.90 -5.09
C TYR A 96 -6.99 18.32 -4.27
N ASN A 97 -7.31 17.05 -4.50
CA ASN A 97 -8.39 16.39 -3.78
C ASN A 97 -7.94 16.01 -2.36
N VAL A 98 -8.56 16.63 -1.36
CA VAL A 98 -8.34 16.32 0.05
C VAL A 98 -9.62 15.70 0.59
N ILE A 99 -9.58 14.41 0.89
CA ILE A 99 -10.74 13.64 1.33
C ILE A 99 -10.56 13.26 2.80
N ARG A 100 -11.55 13.61 3.61
CA ARG A 100 -11.64 13.13 4.98
C ARG A 100 -12.55 11.90 5.01
N ILE A 101 -12.03 10.78 5.48
CA ILE A 101 -12.80 9.56 5.72
C ILE A 101 -13.39 9.60 7.14
N ASP A 102 -14.62 9.15 7.28
CA ASP A 102 -15.23 8.89 8.57
C ASP A 102 -14.66 7.58 9.15
N PRO A 103 -13.91 7.60 10.25
CA PRO A 103 -13.32 6.40 10.83
C PRO A 103 -14.36 5.43 11.41
N ASP A 104 -15.55 5.93 11.73
CA ASP A 104 -16.65 5.13 12.32
C ASP A 104 -17.56 4.54 11.23
N TYR A 105 -17.35 4.89 9.96
CA TYR A 105 -18.13 4.35 8.86
C TYR A 105 -17.93 2.85 8.71
N THR A 106 -19.02 2.10 8.89
CA THR A 106 -19.05 0.66 8.62
C THR A 106 -19.73 0.40 7.28
N PRO A 107 -18.95 -0.09 6.28
CA PRO A 107 -19.52 -0.43 4.97
C PRO A 107 -20.56 -1.54 5.08
N LYS A 108 -21.57 -1.53 4.20
CA LYS A 108 -22.56 -2.60 4.12
C LYS A 108 -21.89 -3.93 3.75
N SER A 109 -22.45 -5.05 4.24
CA SER A 109 -21.99 -6.41 3.93
C SER A 109 -22.20 -6.79 2.45
N ILE A 110 -23.11 -6.11 1.77
CA ILE A 110 -23.41 -6.33 0.36
C ILE A 110 -22.95 -5.11 -0.43
N GLU A 111 -22.12 -5.35 -1.43
CA GLU A 111 -21.67 -4.36 -2.41
C GLU A 111 -22.55 -4.42 -3.66
N ARG A 112 -22.95 -3.26 -4.17
CA ARG A 112 -23.72 -3.14 -5.40
C ARG A 112 -23.03 -2.19 -6.37
N LYS A 113 -22.94 -2.61 -7.62
CA LYS A 113 -22.43 -1.80 -8.71
C LYS A 113 -23.37 -1.87 -9.91
N GLN A 114 -23.82 -0.71 -10.38
CA GLN A 114 -24.65 -0.63 -11.58
C GLN A 114 -23.82 -0.24 -12.79
N VAL A 115 -23.92 -1.02 -13.86
CA VAL A 115 -23.21 -0.80 -15.13
C VAL A 115 -24.18 -1.09 -16.26
N PHE A 116 -24.42 -0.10 -17.13
CA PHE A 116 -25.34 -0.22 -18.28
C PHE A 116 -26.74 -0.73 -17.91
N GLY A 117 -27.29 -0.29 -16.78
CA GLY A 117 -28.62 -0.71 -16.30
C GLY A 117 -28.67 -2.06 -15.60
N ILE A 118 -27.55 -2.80 -15.56
CA ILE A 118 -27.44 -4.08 -14.84
C ILE A 118 -26.82 -3.80 -13.47
N THR A 119 -27.47 -4.32 -12.43
CA THR A 119 -26.94 -4.25 -11.05
C THR A 119 -26.21 -5.54 -10.71
N PHE A 120 -24.90 -5.43 -10.46
CA PHE A 120 -24.11 -6.49 -9.87
C PHE A 120 -24.19 -6.38 -8.34
N GLU A 121 -24.42 -7.51 -7.70
CA GLU A 121 -24.49 -7.62 -6.24
C GLU A 121 -23.58 -8.75 -5.78
N GLN A 122 -22.75 -8.47 -4.76
CA GLN A 122 -21.87 -9.47 -4.17
C GLN A 122 -21.69 -9.24 -2.66
N GLY A 123 -21.35 -10.29 -1.94
CA GLY A 123 -20.91 -10.18 -0.56
C GLY A 123 -19.53 -9.48 -0.51
N ARG A 124 -19.40 -8.54 0.42
CA ARG A 124 -18.11 -7.89 0.67
C ARG A 124 -17.11 -8.90 1.25
N ASN A 125 -15.84 -8.76 0.88
CA ASN A 125 -14.78 -9.53 1.50
C ASN A 125 -14.53 -9.05 2.95
N GLU A 126 -15.10 -9.79 3.91
CA GLU A 126 -15.02 -9.48 5.36
C GLU A 126 -13.99 -10.33 6.10
N VAL A 127 -13.09 -11.01 5.38
CA VAL A 127 -12.03 -11.81 6.02
C VAL A 127 -11.23 -10.95 6.97
N LYS A 128 -11.16 -11.38 8.24
CA LYS A 128 -10.35 -10.75 9.28
C LYS A 128 -8.91 -11.20 9.12
N LEU A 129 -8.03 -10.28 8.76
CA LEU A 129 -6.62 -10.56 8.48
C LEU A 129 -5.71 -10.44 9.72
N ASP A 130 -6.30 -10.16 10.86
CA ASP A 130 -5.67 -10.12 12.18
C ASP A 130 -6.08 -11.30 13.07
N ASP A 131 -6.82 -12.27 12.52
CA ASP A 131 -7.22 -13.46 13.23
C ASP A 131 -5.99 -14.37 13.46
N PRO A 132 -5.64 -14.70 14.71
CA PRO A 132 -4.55 -15.63 15.02
C PRO A 132 -4.69 -16.99 14.30
N GLN A 133 -5.91 -17.46 14.09
CA GLN A 133 -6.22 -18.75 13.45
C GLN A 133 -5.73 -18.84 11.99
N LEU A 134 -5.53 -17.71 11.31
CA LEU A 134 -4.99 -17.68 9.94
C LEU A 134 -3.64 -18.41 9.80
N PHE A 135 -2.88 -18.50 10.88
CA PHE A 135 -1.53 -19.05 10.88
C PHE A 135 -1.37 -20.29 11.78
N GLU A 136 -2.46 -20.89 12.25
CA GLU A 136 -2.42 -22.11 13.06
C GLU A 136 -2.07 -23.35 12.21
N ASN A 137 -2.55 -23.40 10.98
CA ASN A 137 -2.25 -24.50 10.07
C ASN A 137 -1.06 -24.16 9.17
N ILE A 138 0.11 -24.71 9.49
CA ILE A 138 1.32 -24.62 8.68
C ILE A 138 1.54 -25.98 8.00
N PRO A 139 1.12 -26.18 6.74
CA PRO A 139 1.16 -27.49 6.07
C PRO A 139 2.56 -27.87 5.58
N THR A 140 3.53 -26.96 5.61
CA THR A 140 4.91 -27.19 5.16
C THR A 140 5.70 -28.02 6.17
N GLN A 141 6.74 -28.75 5.69
CA GLN A 141 7.65 -29.51 6.57
C GLN A 141 8.36 -28.60 7.56
N ASN A 142 8.85 -27.46 7.10
CA ASN A 142 9.39 -26.42 7.98
C ASN A 142 8.20 -25.64 8.60
N ARG A 143 8.02 -25.83 9.89
CA ARG A 143 6.98 -25.15 10.67
C ARG A 143 7.50 -23.94 11.43
N ASN A 144 8.78 -23.60 11.26
CA ASN A 144 9.33 -22.38 11.82
C ASN A 144 8.81 -21.18 11.05
N PHE A 145 7.97 -20.37 11.70
CA PHE A 145 7.34 -19.21 11.11
C PHE A 145 7.73 -17.94 11.90
N PRO A 146 8.82 -17.26 11.51
CA PRO A 146 9.32 -16.09 12.19
C PRO A 146 8.29 -14.95 12.23
N ALA A 147 8.36 -14.12 13.26
CA ALA A 147 7.41 -13.03 13.47
C ALA A 147 7.43 -11.98 12.35
N ASP A 148 8.60 -11.73 11.78
CA ASP A 148 8.76 -10.82 10.63
C ASP A 148 8.12 -11.39 9.35
N ALA A 149 8.28 -12.68 9.07
CA ALA A 149 7.60 -13.35 7.96
C ALA A 149 6.07 -13.35 8.16
N LYS A 150 5.59 -13.57 9.37
CA LYS A 150 4.16 -13.48 9.70
C LYS A 150 3.62 -12.08 9.44
N ARG A 151 4.34 -11.04 9.91
CA ARG A 151 4.00 -9.64 9.65
C ARG A 151 3.92 -9.36 8.15
N ASP A 152 4.92 -9.80 7.38
CA ASP A 152 5.00 -9.57 5.94
C ASP A 152 3.85 -10.28 5.19
N LEU A 153 3.47 -11.49 5.61
CA LEU A 153 2.31 -12.18 5.05
C LEU A 153 0.99 -11.45 5.37
N ILE A 154 0.82 -10.89 6.57
CA ILE A 154 -0.35 -10.06 6.90
C ILE A 154 -0.44 -8.86 5.96
N ILE A 155 0.66 -8.17 5.71
CA ILE A 155 0.71 -7.03 4.78
C ILE A 155 0.37 -7.48 3.36
N SER A 156 0.90 -8.62 2.92
CA SER A 156 0.57 -9.22 1.63
C SER A 156 -0.93 -9.50 1.50
N LEU A 157 -1.55 -10.14 2.49
CA LEU A 157 -2.98 -10.44 2.52
C LEU A 157 -3.83 -9.17 2.47
N ILE A 158 -3.48 -8.13 3.26
CA ILE A 158 -4.16 -6.84 3.23
C ILE A 158 -4.04 -6.21 1.84
N THR A 159 -2.85 -6.20 1.26
CA THR A 159 -2.59 -5.64 -0.07
C THR A 159 -3.42 -6.36 -1.12
N LEU A 160 -3.40 -7.69 -1.11
CA LEU A 160 -4.14 -8.51 -2.10
C LEU A 160 -5.66 -8.44 -1.93
N LYS A 161 -6.16 -8.22 -0.71
CA LYS A 161 -7.60 -8.00 -0.46
C LYS A 161 -8.16 -6.85 -1.30
N TYR A 162 -7.35 -5.82 -1.54
CA TYR A 162 -7.73 -4.62 -2.30
C TYR A 162 -7.14 -4.58 -3.71
N THR A 163 -6.53 -5.68 -4.17
CA THR A 163 -5.91 -5.78 -5.49
C THR A 163 -6.81 -6.55 -6.45
N GLN A 164 -7.00 -6.01 -7.65
CA GLN A 164 -7.79 -6.67 -8.69
C GLN A 164 -7.16 -8.00 -9.11
N SER A 165 -7.97 -9.04 -9.13
CA SER A 165 -7.57 -10.41 -9.50
C SER A 165 -7.31 -10.54 -11.02
N ASN A 166 -6.44 -11.45 -11.48
CA ASN A 166 -5.51 -12.22 -10.66
C ASN A 166 -4.44 -11.32 -10.07
N SER A 167 -4.02 -11.59 -8.86
CA SER A 167 -3.07 -10.75 -8.15
C SER A 167 -2.02 -11.57 -7.40
N VAL A 168 -0.81 -11.04 -7.35
CA VAL A 168 0.33 -11.57 -6.60
C VAL A 168 1.08 -10.41 -5.95
N CYS A 169 1.57 -10.62 -4.73
CA CYS A 169 2.31 -9.62 -3.99
C CYS A 169 3.56 -10.23 -3.35
N TYR A 170 4.70 -9.58 -3.53
CA TYR A 170 5.93 -9.84 -2.79
C TYR A 170 6.09 -8.79 -1.71
N VAL A 171 6.34 -9.24 -0.49
CA VAL A 171 6.52 -8.36 0.68
C VAL A 171 7.84 -8.67 1.34
N LYS A 172 8.56 -7.63 1.73
CA LYS A 172 9.82 -7.72 2.48
C LYS A 172 9.88 -6.59 3.51
N ASP A 173 10.26 -6.95 4.73
CA ASP A 173 10.48 -6.00 5.82
C ASP A 173 9.31 -4.99 5.99
N GLY A 174 8.09 -5.48 5.97
CA GLY A 174 6.90 -4.65 6.15
C GLY A 174 6.52 -3.76 4.95
N GLN A 175 6.98 -4.10 3.75
CA GLN A 175 6.72 -3.32 2.53
C GLN A 175 6.39 -4.25 1.36
N ALA A 176 5.31 -3.96 0.65
CA ALA A 176 5.00 -4.59 -0.63
C ALA A 176 5.95 -4.03 -1.69
N ILE A 177 6.90 -4.86 -2.12
CA ILE A 177 7.98 -4.50 -3.04
C ILE A 177 7.67 -4.83 -4.50
N GLY A 178 6.67 -5.66 -4.75
CA GLY A 178 6.19 -5.98 -6.09
C GLY A 178 4.75 -6.45 -6.06
N ILE A 179 3.88 -5.75 -6.79
CA ILE A 179 2.44 -6.07 -6.88
C ILE A 179 2.10 -6.27 -8.36
N GLY A 180 1.61 -7.46 -8.69
CA GLY A 180 0.97 -7.76 -9.97
C GLY A 180 -0.55 -7.77 -9.77
N ALA A 181 -1.29 -7.13 -10.68
CA ALA A 181 -2.73 -6.97 -10.59
C ALA A 181 -3.42 -7.12 -11.93
N GLY A 182 -4.66 -7.59 -11.93
CA GLY A 182 -5.56 -7.58 -13.10
C GLY A 182 -5.10 -8.42 -14.29
N GLN A 183 -4.25 -9.43 -14.09
CA GLN A 183 -3.77 -10.28 -15.18
C GLN A 183 -4.69 -11.49 -15.38
N GLN A 184 -4.90 -11.89 -16.64
CA GLN A 184 -5.68 -13.08 -16.98
C GLN A 184 -4.98 -14.38 -16.56
N SER A 185 -3.65 -14.38 -16.47
CA SER A 185 -2.84 -15.52 -16.07
C SER A 185 -2.08 -15.27 -14.78
N ARG A 186 -2.13 -16.22 -13.84
CA ARG A 186 -1.33 -16.15 -12.60
C ARG A 186 0.16 -16.16 -12.86
N ILE A 187 0.63 -16.87 -13.90
CA ILE A 187 2.04 -16.89 -14.30
C ILE A 187 2.48 -15.48 -14.71
N HIS A 188 1.69 -14.79 -15.53
CA HIS A 188 2.00 -13.42 -15.93
C HIS A 188 1.93 -12.47 -14.75
N CYS A 189 0.97 -12.67 -13.86
CA CYS A 189 0.85 -11.87 -12.64
C CYS A 189 2.07 -12.03 -11.72
N THR A 190 2.54 -13.28 -11.53
CA THR A 190 3.74 -13.60 -10.76
C THR A 190 4.98 -12.96 -11.37
N ARG A 191 5.14 -13.05 -12.69
CA ARG A 191 6.27 -12.41 -13.42
C ARG A 191 6.23 -10.90 -13.25
N LEU A 192 5.06 -10.27 -13.41
CA LEU A 192 4.91 -8.82 -13.25
C LEU A 192 5.28 -8.37 -11.83
N ALA A 193 4.80 -9.07 -10.82
CA ALA A 193 5.14 -8.78 -9.42
C ALA A 193 6.62 -9.03 -9.14
N GLY A 194 7.19 -10.13 -9.68
CA GLY A 194 8.61 -10.48 -9.56
C GLY A 194 9.52 -9.42 -10.17
N ASN A 195 9.25 -9.03 -11.42
CA ASN A 195 10.05 -7.98 -12.08
C ASN A 195 10.11 -6.68 -11.27
N LYS A 196 8.97 -6.26 -10.66
CA LYS A 196 8.93 -5.08 -9.79
C LYS A 196 9.76 -5.26 -8.52
N ALA A 197 9.72 -6.44 -7.92
CA ALA A 197 10.53 -6.76 -6.75
C ALA A 197 12.03 -6.78 -7.12
N ASP A 198 12.39 -7.31 -8.28
CA ASP A 198 13.75 -7.30 -8.80
C ASP A 198 14.24 -5.86 -9.05
N GLU A 199 13.44 -5.03 -9.69
CA GLU A 199 13.75 -3.61 -9.91
C GLU A 199 13.91 -2.86 -8.58
N TRP A 200 13.05 -3.13 -7.59
CA TRP A 200 13.20 -2.54 -6.25
C TRP A 200 14.53 -2.96 -5.62
N TRP A 201 14.93 -4.22 -5.76
CA TRP A 201 16.19 -4.74 -5.25
C TRP A 201 17.40 -4.15 -5.99
N LEU A 202 17.36 -4.13 -7.32
CA LEU A 202 18.44 -3.62 -8.16
C LEU A 202 18.72 -2.13 -7.91
N ARG A 203 17.71 -1.32 -7.60
CA ARG A 203 17.90 0.09 -7.23
C ARG A 203 18.75 0.29 -5.97
N GLN A 204 18.93 -0.74 -5.15
CA GLN A 204 19.74 -0.69 -3.94
C GLN A 204 21.19 -1.11 -4.19
N CYS A 205 21.49 -1.63 -5.36
CA CYS A 205 22.84 -1.96 -5.76
C CYS A 205 23.60 -0.69 -6.13
N PRO A 206 24.92 -0.59 -5.75
CA PRO A 206 25.76 0.55 -6.09
C PRO A 206 26.02 0.65 -7.59
#